data_15e83531863a06117aa87518f789ab76
#
_entry.id   15e83531863a06117aa87518f789ab76
#
_cell.length_a   1.000
_cell.length_b   1.000
_cell.length_c   1.000
_cell.angle_alpha   90.00
_cell.angle_beta   90.00
_cell.angle_gamma   90.00
#
_symmetry.space_group_name_H-M   'P 1'
#
loop_
_entity.id
_entity.type
_entity.pdbx_description
1 polymer ?
#
loop_
_entity_poly.entity_id
_entity_poly.type
_entity_poly.pdbx_seq_one_letter_code
_entity_poly.pdbx_strand_id
1 'polypeptide(L)'
;MKTTKNIKKTKVNQVAKRPVVPAGASVWSWAIYAYWFIILFFIAATFYILGRSHEFMFESQDSKIAEETLVQPDAYVESAKEKLVVGDMDAAIADLNAAIDENAASNTYTLRGEAYMQIGDYQNALSDFDAALEIDGMNAVAFYDRYLLNTRLENYDAALTDINNALAAQSMKPSDVLNLRDLYAKRGQLNLWMKNWQGAVADYTNSLARNEGSVSANVYAERAEAYTALGEYENAINDYTSAVRIISEQIQAAPNQETREAQSSSAMAYFEKSAALNLNIGNNDAARTDLESAFAIATALNDEDSMNRIQNLINDLN
;
A
#
# COMPACT_ATOMS: atom_id res chain seq x y z
N MET A 1 -38.76 -43.84 1.62
CA MET A 1 -40.17 -43.92 2.09
C MET A 1 -40.68 -42.51 2.23
N LYS A 2 -41.54 -42.14 1.27
CA LYS A 2 -42.88 -41.51 1.39
C LYS A 2 -42.88 -40.17 2.14
N THR A 3 -43.44 -39.06 1.66
CA THR A 3 -44.51 -38.81 0.69
C THR A 3 -44.56 -37.29 0.39
N THR A 4 -44.64 -36.99 -0.86
CA THR A 4 -45.04 -35.69 -1.46
C THR A 4 -46.48 -35.35 -1.08
N LYS A 5 -46.78 -34.09 -0.71
CA LYS A 5 -48.13 -33.54 -0.72
C LYS A 5 -48.20 -32.28 -1.62
N ASN A 6 -48.80 -32.52 -2.80
CA ASN A 6 -49.31 -31.51 -3.72
C ASN A 6 -50.46 -30.74 -3.09
N ILE A 7 -50.39 -29.42 -3.06
CA ILE A 7 -51.54 -28.55 -2.81
C ILE A 7 -51.91 -27.82 -4.09
N LYS A 8 -53.01 -28.22 -4.68
CA LYS A 8 -53.66 -27.56 -5.82
C LYS A 8 -54.19 -26.19 -5.39
N LYS A 9 -53.75 -25.12 -6.04
CA LYS A 9 -54.38 -23.79 -5.95
C LYS A 9 -55.65 -23.76 -6.84
N THR A 10 -56.81 -23.66 -6.20
CA THR A 10 -58.11 -23.43 -6.85
C THR A 10 -58.20 -21.95 -7.24
N LYS A 11 -58.36 -21.66 -8.54
CA LYS A 11 -58.69 -20.32 -9.04
C LYS A 11 -60.15 -20.04 -8.74
N VAL A 12 -60.43 -19.03 -7.90
CA VAL A 12 -61.76 -18.46 -7.72
C VAL A 12 -61.95 -17.41 -8.80
N ASN A 13 -62.83 -17.70 -9.76
CA ASN A 13 -63.31 -16.71 -10.76
C ASN A 13 -64.23 -15.73 -10.04
N GLN A 14 -63.79 -14.49 -9.85
CA GLN A 14 -64.69 -13.39 -9.50
C GLN A 14 -65.42 -12.90 -10.77
N VAL A 15 -66.67 -13.19 -10.83
CA VAL A 15 -67.58 -12.62 -11.83
C VAL A 15 -67.87 -11.15 -11.41
N ALA A 16 -67.42 -10.21 -12.22
CA ALA A 16 -67.73 -8.79 -12.03
C ALA A 16 -69.24 -8.54 -12.14
N LYS A 17 -69.87 -8.14 -11.06
CA LYS A 17 -71.28 -7.67 -11.04
C LYS A 17 -71.37 -6.39 -11.87
N ARG A 18 -72.19 -6.44 -12.95
CA ARG A 18 -72.56 -5.24 -13.70
C ARG A 18 -73.40 -4.31 -12.79
N PRO A 19 -73.17 -3.00 -12.83
CA PRO A 19 -73.99 -2.07 -12.07
C PRO A 19 -75.43 -2.07 -12.58
N VAL A 20 -76.39 -2.18 -11.64
CA VAL A 20 -77.84 -2.11 -11.93
C VAL A 20 -78.18 -0.64 -12.16
N VAL A 21 -78.68 -0.33 -13.35
CA VAL A 21 -79.13 1.00 -13.77
C VAL A 21 -80.58 1.22 -13.31
N PRO A 22 -80.91 2.25 -12.52
CA PRO A 22 -82.30 2.53 -12.15
C PRO A 22 -83.13 2.97 -13.38
N ALA A 23 -84.28 2.35 -13.56
CA ALA A 23 -85.22 2.70 -14.61
C ALA A 23 -85.85 4.06 -14.36
N GLY A 24 -85.54 5.07 -15.23
CA GLY A 24 -86.20 6.35 -15.17
C GLY A 24 -85.34 7.58 -15.44
N ALA A 25 -84.02 7.43 -15.67
CA ALA A 25 -83.16 8.59 -15.98
C ALA A 25 -83.21 8.93 -17.46
N SER A 26 -83.59 10.16 -17.84
CA SER A 26 -83.56 10.65 -19.22
C SER A 26 -82.14 10.72 -19.74
N VAL A 27 -81.97 10.54 -21.07
CA VAL A 27 -80.64 10.52 -21.75
C VAL A 27 -79.82 11.76 -21.40
N TRP A 28 -80.45 12.85 -21.07
CA TRP A 28 -79.81 14.11 -20.69
C TRP A 28 -79.15 14.09 -19.28
N SER A 29 -79.68 13.32 -18.35
CA SER A 29 -79.08 13.21 -17.01
C SER A 29 -77.75 12.47 -17.08
N TRP A 30 -77.62 11.48 -17.93
CA TRP A 30 -76.37 10.76 -18.13
C TRP A 30 -75.28 11.63 -18.76
N ALA A 31 -75.64 12.50 -19.70
CA ALA A 31 -74.69 13.40 -20.33
C ALA A 31 -74.14 14.44 -19.30
N ILE A 32 -74.97 14.89 -18.39
CA ILE A 32 -74.56 15.83 -17.32
C ILE A 32 -73.62 15.13 -16.33
N TYR A 33 -73.91 13.89 -15.92
CA TYR A 33 -73.02 13.13 -15.03
C TYR A 33 -71.70 12.79 -15.71
N ALA A 34 -71.72 12.39 -16.97
CA ALA A 34 -70.51 12.13 -17.75
C ALA A 34 -69.63 13.37 -17.90
N TYR A 35 -70.28 14.56 -18.13
CA TYR A 35 -69.58 15.83 -18.26
C TYR A 35 -68.89 16.22 -16.93
N TRP A 36 -69.60 16.09 -15.79
CA TRP A 36 -69.03 16.38 -14.46
C TRP A 36 -67.95 15.37 -14.08
N PHE A 37 -68.06 14.10 -14.50
CA PHE A 37 -67.03 13.11 -14.26
C PHE A 37 -65.74 13.42 -15.03
N ILE A 38 -65.87 13.87 -16.27
CA ILE A 38 -64.74 14.30 -17.12
C ILE A 38 -64.07 15.53 -16.52
N ILE A 39 -64.84 16.53 -16.05
CA ILE A 39 -64.30 17.73 -15.41
C ILE A 39 -63.54 17.36 -14.11
N LEU A 40 -64.12 16.55 -13.23
CA LEU A 40 -63.48 16.09 -12.01
C LEU A 40 -62.21 15.28 -12.28
N PHE A 41 -62.23 14.43 -13.34
CA PHE A 41 -61.06 13.69 -13.76
C PHE A 41 -59.91 14.61 -14.25
N PHE A 42 -60.24 15.64 -15.03
CA PHE A 42 -59.25 16.61 -15.49
C PHE A 42 -58.75 17.49 -14.32
N ILE A 43 -59.57 17.87 -13.37
CA ILE A 43 -59.20 18.60 -12.19
C ILE A 43 -58.26 17.70 -11.32
N ALA A 44 -58.59 16.44 -11.07
CA ALA A 44 -57.79 15.51 -10.33
C ALA A 44 -56.43 15.22 -11.04
N ALA A 45 -56.48 15.06 -12.37
CA ALA A 45 -55.29 14.88 -13.16
C ALA A 45 -54.35 16.09 -13.16
N THR A 46 -54.93 17.33 -13.22
CA THR A 46 -54.12 18.54 -13.13
C THR A 46 -53.55 18.74 -11.71
N PHE A 47 -54.29 18.46 -10.64
CA PHE A 47 -53.75 18.44 -9.30
C PHE A 47 -52.68 17.36 -9.09
N TYR A 48 -52.84 16.18 -9.68
CA TYR A 48 -51.83 15.11 -9.64
C TYR A 48 -50.59 15.51 -10.37
N ILE A 49 -50.69 16.10 -11.58
CA ILE A 49 -49.55 16.55 -12.38
C ILE A 49 -48.85 17.73 -11.72
N LEU A 50 -49.59 18.71 -11.17
CA LEU A 50 -49.02 19.86 -10.48
C LEU A 50 -48.37 19.46 -9.15
N GLY A 51 -48.98 18.56 -8.37
CA GLY A 51 -48.41 18.02 -7.16
C GLY A 51 -47.09 17.27 -7.44
N ARG A 52 -47.10 16.42 -8.47
CA ARG A 52 -45.93 15.62 -8.86
C ARG A 52 -44.84 16.49 -9.46
N SER A 53 -45.18 17.52 -10.23
CA SER A 53 -44.16 18.45 -10.74
C SER A 53 -43.57 19.32 -9.61
N HIS A 54 -44.34 19.62 -8.58
CA HIS A 54 -43.82 20.35 -7.41
C HIS A 54 -42.91 19.49 -6.55
N GLU A 55 -43.26 18.22 -6.31
CA GLU A 55 -42.38 17.26 -5.62
C GLU A 55 -41.10 17.00 -6.44
N PHE A 56 -41.23 16.82 -7.76
CA PHE A 56 -40.08 16.58 -8.63
C PHE A 56 -39.12 17.80 -8.74
N MET A 57 -39.70 19.03 -8.71
CA MET A 57 -38.86 20.24 -8.73
C MET A 57 -38.21 20.50 -7.37
N PHE A 58 -38.87 20.18 -6.25
CA PHE A 58 -38.29 20.32 -4.90
C PHE A 58 -37.21 19.26 -4.70
N GLU A 59 -37.46 17.99 -5.05
CA GLU A 59 -36.48 16.91 -4.95
C GLU A 59 -35.22 17.15 -5.86
N SER A 60 -35.44 17.74 -7.06
CA SER A 60 -34.32 18.03 -7.98
C SER A 60 -33.51 19.27 -7.53
N GLN A 61 -34.11 20.21 -6.78
CA GLN A 61 -33.39 21.38 -6.28
C GLN A 61 -32.67 21.07 -4.97
N ASP A 62 -33.29 20.30 -4.07
CA ASP A 62 -32.62 19.87 -2.83
C ASP A 62 -31.52 18.84 -3.10
N SER A 63 -31.68 17.93 -4.11
CA SER A 63 -30.62 17.03 -4.52
C SER A 63 -29.47 17.74 -5.23
N LYS A 64 -29.74 18.78 -6.04
CA LYS A 64 -28.70 19.59 -6.67
C LYS A 64 -27.97 20.48 -5.67
N ILE A 65 -28.68 21.07 -4.70
CA ILE A 65 -28.06 21.86 -3.64
C ILE A 65 -27.27 20.95 -2.69
N ALA A 66 -27.73 19.72 -2.43
CA ALA A 66 -27.00 18.72 -1.67
C ALA A 66 -25.78 18.18 -2.46
N GLU A 67 -25.88 18.04 -3.78
CA GLU A 67 -24.74 17.65 -4.64
C GLU A 67 -23.71 18.79 -4.83
N GLU A 68 -24.15 20.07 -4.87
CA GLU A 68 -23.25 21.23 -5.02
C GLU A 68 -22.56 21.64 -3.69
N THR A 69 -23.06 21.21 -2.53
CA THR A 69 -22.48 21.54 -1.21
C THR A 69 -21.72 20.39 -0.53
N LEU A 70 -21.81 19.16 -1.05
CA LEU A 70 -20.94 18.07 -0.65
C LEU A 70 -19.69 18.07 -1.53
N VAL A 71 -18.73 18.91 -1.20
CA VAL A 71 -17.35 18.60 -1.59
C VAL A 71 -17.09 17.24 -0.94
N GLN A 72 -17.04 16.20 -1.78
CA GLN A 72 -16.87 14.82 -1.31
C GLN A 72 -15.58 14.79 -0.48
N PRO A 73 -15.55 14.20 0.71
CA PRO A 73 -14.31 14.03 1.48
C PRO A 73 -13.17 13.49 0.62
N ASP A 74 -13.51 12.63 -0.34
CA ASP A 74 -12.59 12.08 -1.33
C ASP A 74 -11.93 13.17 -2.22
N ALA A 75 -12.61 14.29 -2.50
CA ALA A 75 -12.03 15.36 -3.32
C ALA A 75 -10.88 16.10 -2.60
N TYR A 76 -11.01 16.31 -1.30
CA TYR A 76 -9.92 16.88 -0.50
C TYR A 76 -8.74 15.90 -0.40
N VAL A 77 -9.01 14.61 -0.23
CA VAL A 77 -7.97 13.57 -0.18
C VAL A 77 -7.23 13.48 -1.51
N GLU A 78 -7.93 13.50 -2.65
CA GLU A 78 -7.28 13.49 -3.98
C GLU A 78 -6.46 14.77 -4.22
N SER A 79 -7.00 15.95 -3.88
CA SER A 79 -6.25 17.20 -3.94
C SER A 79 -4.98 17.17 -3.06
N ALA A 80 -5.08 16.60 -1.86
CA ALA A 80 -3.93 16.45 -0.98
C ALA A 80 -2.87 15.53 -1.57
N LYS A 81 -3.26 14.39 -2.17
CA LYS A 81 -2.31 13.48 -2.84
C LYS A 81 -1.53 14.16 -3.97
N GLU A 82 -2.21 14.98 -4.79
CA GLU A 82 -1.55 15.77 -5.84
C GLU A 82 -0.51 16.73 -5.24
N LYS A 83 -0.86 17.41 -4.13
CA LYS A 83 0.02 18.33 -3.42
C LYS A 83 1.21 17.62 -2.77
N LEU A 84 1.01 16.42 -2.19
CA LEU A 84 2.10 15.60 -1.68
C LEU A 84 3.10 15.22 -2.77
N VAL A 85 2.62 14.88 -3.96
CA VAL A 85 3.49 14.53 -5.11
C VAL A 85 4.36 15.72 -5.56
N VAL A 86 3.82 16.94 -5.54
CA VAL A 86 4.58 18.14 -5.91
C VAL A 86 5.38 18.76 -4.76
N GLY A 87 5.27 18.20 -3.55
CA GLY A 87 6.03 18.66 -2.38
C GLY A 87 5.40 19.84 -1.63
N ASP A 88 4.14 20.20 -1.90
CA ASP A 88 3.42 21.27 -1.18
C ASP A 88 2.74 20.69 0.07
N MET A 89 3.56 20.44 1.10
CA MET A 89 3.11 19.76 2.33
C MET A 89 2.10 20.59 3.12
N ASP A 90 2.27 21.90 3.18
CA ASP A 90 1.36 22.78 3.94
C ASP A 90 -0.04 22.78 3.32
N ALA A 91 -0.12 22.88 2.01
CA ALA A 91 -1.39 22.82 1.30
C ALA A 91 -2.04 21.41 1.35
N ALA A 92 -1.22 20.35 1.32
CA ALA A 92 -1.71 18.98 1.52
C ALA A 92 -2.30 18.78 2.92
N ILE A 93 -1.62 19.25 3.96
CA ILE A 93 -2.10 19.19 5.36
C ILE A 93 -3.41 19.98 5.51
N ALA A 94 -3.55 21.13 4.86
CA ALA A 94 -4.78 21.91 4.91
C ALA A 94 -5.98 21.15 4.30
N ASP A 95 -5.78 20.49 3.15
CA ASP A 95 -6.81 19.67 2.51
C ASP A 95 -7.15 18.45 3.37
N LEU A 96 -6.14 17.77 3.95
CA LEU A 96 -6.36 16.61 4.82
C LEU A 96 -7.07 17.00 6.12
N ASN A 97 -6.83 18.19 6.65
CA ASN A 97 -7.62 18.73 7.78
C ASN A 97 -9.09 18.86 7.39
N ALA A 98 -9.40 19.45 6.23
CA ALA A 98 -10.77 19.59 5.74
C ALA A 98 -11.42 18.21 5.52
N ALA A 99 -10.70 17.24 4.96
CA ALA A 99 -11.19 15.88 4.79
C ALA A 99 -11.51 15.18 6.12
N ILE A 100 -10.67 15.38 7.14
CA ILE A 100 -10.87 14.81 8.50
C ILE A 100 -12.07 15.48 9.20
N ASP A 101 -12.23 16.79 9.05
CA ASP A 101 -13.37 17.52 9.64
C ASP A 101 -14.71 17.05 9.06
N GLU A 102 -14.73 16.63 7.78
CA GLU A 102 -15.92 16.09 7.14
C GLU A 102 -16.12 14.60 7.45
N ASN A 103 -15.06 13.81 7.36
CA ASN A 103 -15.09 12.38 7.62
C ASN A 103 -13.71 11.86 8.05
N ALA A 104 -13.56 11.58 9.33
CA ALA A 104 -12.33 11.05 9.92
C ALA A 104 -12.09 9.61 9.49
N ALA A 105 -11.32 9.40 8.43
CA ALA A 105 -10.96 8.07 7.92
C ALA A 105 -9.49 7.72 8.25
N SER A 106 -9.22 6.44 8.51
CA SER A 106 -7.89 5.94 8.84
C SER A 106 -6.84 6.35 7.81
N ASN A 107 -7.13 6.20 6.51
CA ASN A 107 -6.19 6.56 5.44
C ASN A 107 -5.92 8.08 5.39
N THR A 108 -6.89 8.93 5.75
CA THR A 108 -6.70 10.38 5.76
C THR A 108 -5.72 10.80 6.85
N TYR A 109 -5.83 10.21 8.04
CA TYR A 109 -4.83 10.40 9.10
C TYR A 109 -3.46 9.86 8.69
N THR A 110 -3.39 8.67 8.05
CA THR A 110 -2.11 8.13 7.57
C THR A 110 -1.43 9.11 6.61
N LEU A 111 -2.14 9.62 5.60
CA LEU A 111 -1.60 10.61 4.65
C LEU A 111 -1.15 11.91 5.33
N ARG A 112 -1.89 12.41 6.34
CA ARG A 112 -1.48 13.61 7.06
C ARG A 112 -0.26 13.36 7.93
N GLY A 113 -0.17 12.19 8.56
CA GLY A 113 1.01 11.72 9.29
C GLY A 113 2.24 11.64 8.40
N GLU A 114 2.11 11.13 7.17
CA GLU A 114 3.18 11.14 6.17
C GLU A 114 3.63 12.57 5.83
N ALA A 115 2.70 13.49 5.62
CA ALA A 115 3.01 14.90 5.36
C ALA A 115 3.77 15.54 6.53
N TYR A 116 3.29 15.34 7.77
CA TYR A 116 3.99 15.81 8.96
C TYR A 116 5.39 15.20 9.11
N MET A 117 5.54 13.91 8.80
CA MET A 117 6.86 13.24 8.83
C MET A 117 7.83 13.86 7.82
N GLN A 118 7.35 14.27 6.63
CA GLN A 118 8.19 14.89 5.61
C GLN A 118 8.67 16.30 6.00
N ILE A 119 7.85 17.10 6.69
CA ILE A 119 8.27 18.42 7.21
C ILE A 119 9.01 18.32 8.54
N GLY A 120 9.18 17.10 9.09
CA GLY A 120 9.91 16.89 10.35
C GLY A 120 9.08 17.10 11.62
N ASP A 121 7.77 17.28 11.52
CA ASP A 121 6.86 17.35 12.66
C ASP A 121 6.49 15.95 13.15
N TYR A 122 7.44 15.29 13.77
CA TYR A 122 7.34 13.89 14.17
C TYR A 122 6.29 13.64 15.26
N GLN A 123 5.98 14.67 16.08
CA GLN A 123 4.98 14.53 17.13
C GLN A 123 3.56 14.46 16.56
N ASN A 124 3.23 15.35 15.62
CA ASN A 124 1.93 15.30 14.93
C ASN A 124 1.84 14.07 14.04
N ALA A 125 2.93 13.65 13.39
CA ALA A 125 2.96 12.41 12.62
C ALA A 125 2.62 11.17 13.48
N LEU A 126 3.24 11.01 14.66
CA LEU A 126 2.92 9.91 15.59
C LEU A 126 1.45 9.94 16.03
N SER A 127 0.95 11.14 16.38
CA SER A 127 -0.45 11.31 16.79
C SER A 127 -1.44 10.89 15.69
N ASP A 128 -1.12 11.21 14.44
CA ASP A 128 -1.95 10.86 13.29
C ASP A 128 -1.91 9.36 12.99
N PHE A 129 -0.72 8.73 13.05
CA PHE A 129 -0.64 7.28 12.90
C PHE A 129 -1.39 6.53 14.01
N ASP A 130 -1.33 7.04 15.25
CA ASP A 130 -2.11 6.49 16.37
C ASP A 130 -3.61 6.60 16.11
N ALA A 131 -4.09 7.78 15.68
CA ALA A 131 -5.49 8.00 15.33
C ALA A 131 -5.94 7.11 14.15
N ALA A 132 -5.09 6.94 13.14
CA ALA A 132 -5.36 6.02 12.03
C ALA A 132 -5.56 4.58 12.50
N LEU A 133 -4.74 4.13 13.45
CA LEU A 133 -4.79 2.78 14.01
C LEU A 133 -5.90 2.57 15.04
N GLU A 134 -6.39 3.64 15.67
CA GLU A 134 -7.61 3.58 16.48
C GLU A 134 -8.86 3.36 15.60
N ILE A 135 -8.89 3.94 14.40
CA ILE A 135 -10.00 3.79 13.45
C ILE A 135 -9.94 2.44 12.73
N ASP A 136 -8.77 2.06 12.20
CA ASP A 136 -8.54 0.76 11.56
C ASP A 136 -7.28 0.11 12.14
N GLY A 137 -7.45 -0.73 13.15
CA GLY A 137 -6.37 -1.49 13.80
C GLY A 137 -5.68 -2.52 12.90
N MET A 138 -6.08 -2.60 11.61
CA MET A 138 -5.46 -3.43 10.58
C MET A 138 -4.89 -2.60 9.42
N ASN A 139 -4.72 -1.28 9.60
CA ASN A 139 -4.07 -0.44 8.59
C ASN A 139 -2.57 -0.74 8.55
N ALA A 140 -2.17 -1.62 7.63
CA ALA A 140 -0.78 -2.03 7.44
C ALA A 140 0.14 -0.85 7.07
N VAL A 141 -0.38 0.15 6.31
CA VAL A 141 0.39 1.33 5.90
C VAL A 141 0.69 2.21 7.12
N ALA A 142 -0.31 2.49 7.96
CA ALA A 142 -0.11 3.28 9.17
C ALA A 142 0.91 2.62 10.14
N PHE A 143 0.86 1.30 10.30
CA PHE A 143 1.90 0.58 11.05
C PHE A 143 3.28 0.73 10.41
N TYR A 144 3.38 0.60 9.09
CA TYR A 144 4.64 0.72 8.37
C TYR A 144 5.23 2.14 8.47
N ASP A 145 4.42 3.17 8.32
CA ASP A 145 4.88 4.55 8.43
C ASP A 145 5.29 4.91 9.85
N ARG A 146 4.56 4.43 10.85
CA ARG A 146 4.95 4.58 12.25
C ARG A 146 6.24 3.80 12.58
N TYR A 147 6.44 2.63 11.96
CA TYR A 147 7.72 1.91 11.99
C TYR A 147 8.87 2.76 11.42
N LEU A 148 8.67 3.38 10.25
CA LEU A 148 9.69 4.23 9.63
C LEU A 148 10.05 5.41 10.56
N LEU A 149 9.05 6.05 11.14
CA LEU A 149 9.24 7.16 12.07
C LEU A 149 9.94 6.71 13.36
N ASN A 150 9.50 5.62 13.98
CA ASN A 150 10.14 5.06 15.18
C ASN A 150 11.60 4.64 14.91
N THR A 151 11.88 4.12 13.73
CA THR A 151 13.25 3.79 13.31
C THR A 151 14.12 5.06 13.19
N ARG A 152 13.59 6.13 12.60
CA ARG A 152 14.27 7.43 12.50
C ARG A 152 14.54 8.06 13.88
N LEU A 153 13.65 7.83 14.83
CA LEU A 153 13.78 8.29 16.22
C LEU A 153 14.62 7.34 17.09
N GLU A 154 15.17 6.29 16.51
CA GLU A 154 15.94 5.23 17.19
C GLU A 154 15.14 4.47 18.27
N ASN A 155 13.81 4.52 18.20
CA ASN A 155 12.90 3.78 19.06
C ASN A 155 12.72 2.35 18.54
N TYR A 156 13.78 1.55 18.53
CA TYR A 156 13.82 0.25 17.84
C TYR A 156 12.81 -0.78 18.36
N ASP A 157 12.49 -0.79 19.65
CA ASP A 157 11.50 -1.70 20.23
C ASP A 157 10.07 -1.38 19.73
N ALA A 158 9.73 -0.09 19.64
CA ALA A 158 8.48 0.37 19.08
C ALA A 158 8.42 0.07 17.57
N ALA A 159 9.51 0.34 16.86
CA ALA A 159 9.64 0.02 15.44
C ALA A 159 9.46 -1.49 15.18
N LEU A 160 10.05 -2.36 16.02
CA LEU A 160 9.87 -3.81 15.90
C LEU A 160 8.41 -4.24 16.10
N THR A 161 7.73 -3.62 17.05
CA THR A 161 6.31 -3.86 17.28
C THR A 161 5.48 -3.45 16.07
N ASP A 162 5.73 -2.27 15.52
CA ASP A 162 5.00 -1.74 14.36
C ASP A 162 5.23 -2.57 13.10
N ILE A 163 6.47 -2.95 12.78
CA ILE A 163 6.73 -3.76 11.58
C ILE A 163 6.15 -5.18 11.72
N ASN A 164 6.07 -5.74 12.93
CA ASN A 164 5.39 -7.01 13.18
C ASN A 164 3.88 -6.89 12.92
N ASN A 165 3.26 -5.80 13.36
CA ASN A 165 1.84 -5.53 13.12
C ASN A 165 1.57 -5.26 11.64
N ALA A 166 2.44 -4.51 10.94
CA ALA A 166 2.34 -4.31 9.50
C ALA A 166 2.39 -5.63 8.73
N LEU A 167 3.32 -6.54 9.07
CA LEU A 167 3.41 -7.88 8.48
C LEU A 167 2.15 -8.71 8.72
N ALA A 168 1.61 -8.68 9.94
CA ALA A 168 0.39 -9.39 10.29
C ALA A 168 -0.82 -8.82 9.53
N ALA A 169 -0.98 -7.49 9.53
CA ALA A 169 -2.06 -6.81 8.84
C ALA A 169 -2.01 -7.05 7.33
N GLN A 170 -0.83 -6.91 6.70
CA GLN A 170 -0.64 -7.16 5.27
C GLN A 170 -0.90 -8.62 4.89
N SER A 171 -0.62 -9.57 5.77
CA SER A 171 -0.90 -11.00 5.53
C SER A 171 -2.39 -11.32 5.60
N MET A 172 -3.15 -10.62 6.43
CA MET A 172 -4.59 -10.84 6.66
C MET A 172 -5.47 -10.02 5.70
N LYS A 173 -5.07 -8.77 5.42
CA LYS A 173 -5.75 -7.82 4.56
C LYS A 173 -4.72 -7.15 3.65
N PRO A 174 -4.34 -7.80 2.54
CA PRO A 174 -3.33 -7.26 1.63
C PRO A 174 -3.71 -5.88 1.09
N SER A 175 -2.76 -4.95 1.11
CA SER A 175 -2.84 -3.66 0.42
C SER A 175 -1.98 -3.68 -0.84
N ASP A 176 -2.34 -2.88 -1.84
CA ASP A 176 -1.55 -2.77 -3.08
C ASP A 176 -0.28 -1.91 -2.89
N VAL A 177 -0.17 -1.20 -1.76
CA VAL A 177 0.95 -0.29 -1.45
C VAL A 177 2.14 -1.03 -0.86
N LEU A 178 1.90 -2.06 -0.04
CA LEU A 178 2.94 -2.81 0.66
C LEU A 178 3.05 -4.24 0.11
N ASN A 179 4.26 -4.76 0.08
CA ASN A 179 4.48 -6.18 -0.21
C ASN A 179 5.22 -6.86 0.95
N LEU A 180 4.95 -8.15 1.13
CA LEU A 180 5.51 -8.92 2.25
C LEU A 180 7.02 -9.10 2.11
N ARG A 181 7.57 -9.16 0.90
CA ARG A 181 9.02 -9.25 0.66
C ARG A 181 9.73 -8.07 1.32
N ASP A 182 9.29 -6.84 1.02
CA ASP A 182 9.93 -5.62 1.50
C ASP A 182 9.75 -5.47 3.01
N LEU A 183 8.58 -5.81 3.53
CA LEU A 183 8.34 -5.79 4.98
C LEU A 183 9.27 -6.75 5.73
N TYR A 184 9.49 -7.98 5.21
CA TYR A 184 10.48 -8.89 5.78
C TYR A 184 11.88 -8.33 5.67
N ALA A 185 12.28 -7.76 4.53
CA ALA A 185 13.60 -7.15 4.38
C ALA A 185 13.80 -5.99 5.38
N LYS A 186 12.81 -5.14 5.57
CA LYS A 186 12.85 -4.04 6.55
C LYS A 186 12.95 -4.52 7.98
N ARG A 187 12.23 -5.60 8.35
CA ARG A 187 12.38 -6.19 9.69
C ARG A 187 13.75 -6.86 9.86
N GLY A 188 14.25 -7.49 8.81
CA GLY A 188 15.62 -8.03 8.77
C GLY A 188 16.66 -6.95 9.04
N GLN A 189 16.55 -5.79 8.39
CA GLN A 189 17.43 -4.65 8.60
C GLN A 189 17.34 -4.12 10.05
N LEU A 190 16.15 -4.00 10.61
CA LEU A 190 15.97 -3.62 12.00
C LEU A 190 16.62 -4.65 12.96
N ASN A 191 16.45 -5.95 12.68
CA ASN A 191 17.07 -7.02 13.44
C ASN A 191 18.62 -6.95 13.38
N LEU A 192 19.21 -6.57 12.23
CA LEU A 192 20.66 -6.30 12.12
C LEU A 192 21.10 -5.19 13.07
N TRP A 193 20.41 -4.04 13.07
CA TRP A 193 20.73 -2.91 13.94
C TRP A 193 20.60 -3.26 15.42
N MET A 194 19.61 -4.07 15.76
CA MET A 194 19.41 -4.61 17.12
C MET A 194 20.37 -5.77 17.45
N LYS A 195 21.25 -6.18 16.53
CA LYS A 195 22.18 -7.33 16.65
C LYS A 195 21.45 -8.66 16.88
N ASN A 196 20.20 -8.77 16.47
CA ASN A 196 19.46 -10.03 16.43
C ASN A 196 19.75 -10.76 15.12
N TRP A 197 20.95 -11.34 15.03
CA TRP A 197 21.48 -11.93 13.79
C TRP A 197 20.61 -13.08 13.27
N GLN A 198 20.13 -13.97 14.16
CA GLN A 198 19.23 -15.06 13.77
C GLN A 198 17.91 -14.55 13.21
N GLY A 199 17.33 -13.52 13.85
CA GLY A 199 16.13 -12.85 13.36
C GLY A 199 16.34 -12.24 11.98
N ALA A 200 17.48 -11.58 11.77
CA ALA A 200 17.84 -10.98 10.48
C ALA A 200 17.95 -12.05 9.38
N VAL A 201 18.68 -13.16 9.63
CA VAL A 201 18.78 -14.28 8.68
C VAL A 201 17.41 -14.85 8.34
N ALA A 202 16.55 -15.07 9.33
CA ALA A 202 15.22 -15.61 9.10
C ALA A 202 14.36 -14.65 8.23
N ASP A 203 14.41 -13.37 8.51
CA ASP A 203 13.64 -12.36 7.78
C ASP A 203 14.12 -12.17 6.35
N TYR A 204 15.42 -12.06 6.11
CA TYR A 204 15.94 -11.98 4.75
C TYR A 204 15.67 -13.26 3.96
N THR A 205 15.70 -14.43 4.60
CA THR A 205 15.34 -15.70 3.95
C THR A 205 13.88 -15.71 3.55
N ASN A 206 12.97 -15.20 4.42
CA ASN A 206 11.56 -15.04 4.08
C ASN A 206 11.35 -14.02 2.95
N SER A 207 12.11 -12.93 2.93
CA SER A 207 12.09 -11.94 1.85
C SER A 207 12.50 -12.59 0.52
N LEU A 208 13.62 -13.30 0.49
CA LEU A 208 14.16 -13.93 -0.72
C LEU A 208 13.31 -15.10 -1.26
N ALA A 209 12.55 -15.77 -0.38
CA ALA A 209 11.65 -16.87 -0.78
C ALA A 209 10.40 -16.40 -1.54
N ARG A 210 10.11 -15.10 -1.56
CA ARG A 210 8.91 -14.53 -2.19
C ARG A 210 9.17 -14.11 -3.63
N ASN A 211 8.24 -14.45 -4.53
CA ASN A 211 8.31 -14.11 -5.96
C ASN A 211 7.64 -12.74 -6.25
N GLU A 212 7.77 -11.79 -5.35
CA GLU A 212 7.20 -10.45 -5.46
C GLU A 212 8.27 -9.46 -5.96
N GLY A 213 8.25 -9.11 -7.24
CA GLY A 213 9.19 -8.16 -7.82
C GLY A 213 10.65 -8.68 -7.97
N SER A 214 11.60 -7.79 -8.27
CA SER A 214 13.02 -8.12 -8.41
C SER A 214 13.73 -8.19 -7.05
N VAL A 215 14.64 -9.14 -6.90
CA VAL A 215 15.45 -9.26 -5.69
C VAL A 215 16.55 -8.21 -5.70
N SER A 216 16.71 -7.47 -4.60
CA SER A 216 17.82 -6.54 -4.42
C SER A 216 19.09 -7.27 -3.98
N ALA A 217 20.23 -6.88 -4.54
CA ALA A 217 21.54 -7.36 -4.12
C ALA A 217 21.81 -7.09 -2.63
N ASN A 218 21.29 -5.97 -2.11
CA ASN A 218 21.46 -5.60 -0.71
C ASN A 218 20.85 -6.61 0.26
N VAL A 219 19.74 -7.26 -0.09
CA VAL A 219 19.11 -8.28 0.78
C VAL A 219 20.04 -9.47 0.99
N TYR A 220 20.77 -9.91 -0.06
CA TYR A 220 21.78 -10.93 0.08
C TYR A 220 22.96 -10.43 0.89
N ALA A 221 23.48 -9.22 0.62
CA ALA A 221 24.62 -8.67 1.31
C ALA A 221 24.35 -8.46 2.82
N GLU A 222 23.17 -7.96 3.17
CA GLU A 222 22.77 -7.78 4.57
C GLU A 222 22.55 -9.13 5.29
N ARG A 223 22.03 -10.16 4.58
CA ARG A 223 21.98 -11.52 5.14
C ARG A 223 23.38 -12.11 5.33
N ALA A 224 24.30 -11.84 4.42
CA ALA A 224 25.69 -12.23 4.55
C ALA A 224 26.37 -11.60 5.79
N GLU A 225 26.04 -10.35 6.10
CA GLU A 225 26.52 -9.70 7.33
C GLU A 225 26.00 -10.40 8.58
N ALA A 226 24.71 -10.79 8.59
CA ALA A 226 24.14 -11.56 9.69
C ALA A 226 24.80 -12.95 9.82
N TYR A 227 25.00 -13.66 8.72
CA TYR A 227 25.74 -14.95 8.71
C TYR A 227 27.18 -14.78 9.20
N THR A 228 27.85 -13.71 8.78
CA THR A 228 29.21 -13.40 9.25
C THR A 228 29.28 -13.23 10.77
N ALA A 229 28.31 -12.50 11.32
CA ALA A 229 28.22 -12.28 12.78
C ALA A 229 27.90 -13.57 13.54
N LEU A 230 27.24 -14.54 12.91
CA LEU A 230 26.96 -15.88 13.45
C LEU A 230 28.14 -16.86 13.28
N GLY A 231 29.18 -16.49 12.52
CA GLY A 231 30.29 -17.38 12.18
C GLY A 231 29.94 -18.38 11.06
N GLU A 232 28.83 -18.20 10.35
CA GLU A 232 28.39 -19.04 9.24
C GLU A 232 29.03 -18.55 7.92
N TYR A 233 30.34 -18.62 7.83
CA TYR A 233 31.13 -17.98 6.78
C TYR A 233 30.85 -18.50 5.37
N GLU A 234 30.62 -19.80 5.18
CA GLU A 234 30.26 -20.38 3.88
C GLU A 234 28.92 -19.81 3.37
N ASN A 235 27.92 -19.65 4.26
CA ASN A 235 26.64 -19.05 3.91
C ASN A 235 26.80 -17.58 3.53
N ALA A 236 27.63 -16.84 4.26
CA ALA A 236 27.92 -15.44 3.96
C ALA A 236 28.63 -15.26 2.60
N ILE A 237 29.62 -16.10 2.28
CA ILE A 237 30.31 -16.08 0.99
C ILE A 237 29.33 -16.35 -0.16
N ASN A 238 28.46 -17.33 -0.02
CA ASN A 238 27.44 -17.66 -1.03
C ASN A 238 26.49 -16.48 -1.27
N ASP A 239 26.12 -15.77 -0.21
CA ASP A 239 25.26 -14.60 -0.30
C ASP A 239 25.97 -13.41 -0.96
N TYR A 240 27.23 -13.11 -0.61
CA TYR A 240 28.01 -12.08 -1.32
C TYR A 240 28.18 -12.41 -2.81
N THR A 241 28.42 -13.67 -3.14
CA THR A 241 28.48 -14.12 -4.55
C THR A 241 27.16 -13.87 -5.28
N SER A 242 26.04 -14.14 -4.61
CA SER A 242 24.69 -13.86 -5.16
C SER A 242 24.44 -12.38 -5.35
N ALA A 243 24.87 -11.54 -4.39
CA ALA A 243 24.77 -10.08 -4.49
C ALA A 243 25.61 -9.55 -5.67
N VAL A 244 26.85 -10.01 -5.83
CA VAL A 244 27.72 -9.63 -6.97
C VAL A 244 27.10 -10.01 -8.31
N ARG A 245 26.53 -11.21 -8.43
CA ARG A 245 25.85 -11.63 -9.66
C ARG A 245 24.72 -10.67 -10.04
N ILE A 246 23.86 -10.31 -9.09
CA ILE A 246 22.74 -9.37 -9.32
C ILE A 246 23.26 -7.98 -9.72
N ILE A 247 24.27 -7.47 -9.01
CA ILE A 247 24.89 -6.18 -9.34
C ILE A 247 25.50 -6.21 -10.74
N SER A 248 26.15 -7.30 -11.13
CA SER A 248 26.75 -7.41 -12.47
C SER A 248 25.69 -7.32 -13.58
N GLU A 249 24.50 -7.87 -13.37
CA GLU A 249 23.36 -7.71 -14.27
C GLU A 249 22.85 -6.26 -14.29
N GLN A 250 22.79 -5.61 -13.12
CA GLN A 250 22.37 -4.20 -12.98
C GLN A 250 23.36 -3.23 -13.64
N ILE A 251 24.67 -3.46 -13.52
CA ILE A 251 25.72 -2.65 -14.17
C ILE A 251 25.54 -2.63 -15.70
N GLN A 252 25.18 -3.77 -16.30
CA GLN A 252 24.93 -3.88 -17.74
C GLN A 252 23.68 -3.08 -18.16
N ALA A 253 22.69 -2.97 -17.29
CA ALA A 253 21.43 -2.24 -17.51
C ALA A 253 21.49 -0.78 -17.04
N ALA A 254 22.58 -0.33 -16.41
CA ALA A 254 22.69 0.97 -15.78
C ALA A 254 22.47 2.13 -16.78
N PRO A 255 21.60 3.12 -16.46
CA PRO A 255 21.20 4.15 -17.41
C PRO A 255 22.29 5.19 -17.66
N ASN A 256 23.24 5.34 -16.73
CA ASN A 256 24.31 6.35 -16.81
C ASN A 256 25.60 5.85 -16.13
N GLN A 257 26.67 6.61 -16.29
CA GLN A 257 28.00 6.29 -15.77
C GLN A 257 28.03 6.31 -14.23
N GLU A 258 27.41 7.30 -13.61
CA GLU A 258 27.38 7.46 -12.14
C GLU A 258 26.73 6.24 -11.45
N THR A 259 25.57 5.78 -11.95
CA THR A 259 24.91 4.57 -11.44
C THR A 259 25.81 3.35 -11.62
N ARG A 260 26.49 3.23 -12.76
CA ARG A 260 27.42 2.13 -13.04
C ARG A 260 28.59 2.10 -12.06
N GLU A 261 29.20 3.26 -11.81
CA GLU A 261 30.32 3.41 -10.87
C GLU A 261 29.89 3.06 -9.44
N ALA A 262 28.74 3.55 -8.97
CA ALA A 262 28.20 3.22 -7.66
C ALA A 262 27.94 1.72 -7.48
N GLN A 263 27.36 1.07 -8.49
CA GLN A 263 27.14 -0.38 -8.47
C GLN A 263 28.46 -1.16 -8.52
N SER A 264 29.43 -0.70 -9.31
CA SER A 264 30.76 -1.32 -9.37
C SER A 264 31.48 -1.22 -8.02
N SER A 265 31.40 -0.07 -7.36
CA SER A 265 31.96 0.11 -6.01
C SER A 265 31.33 -0.84 -5.00
N SER A 266 30.01 -1.07 -5.08
CA SER A 266 29.33 -2.04 -4.23
C SER A 266 29.79 -3.48 -4.51
N ALA A 267 29.94 -3.85 -5.79
CA ALA A 267 30.46 -5.16 -6.16
C ALA A 267 31.88 -5.39 -5.65
N MET A 268 32.75 -4.38 -5.78
CA MET A 268 34.10 -4.40 -5.25
C MET A 268 34.12 -4.67 -3.74
N ALA A 269 33.30 -3.95 -2.98
CA ALA A 269 33.18 -4.12 -1.53
C ALA A 269 32.70 -5.55 -1.15
N TYR A 270 31.80 -6.14 -1.93
CA TYR A 270 31.33 -7.52 -1.66
C TYR A 270 32.39 -8.56 -1.99
N PHE A 271 33.19 -8.37 -3.03
CA PHE A 271 34.34 -9.23 -3.29
C PHE A 271 35.37 -9.15 -2.14
N GLU A 272 35.67 -7.96 -1.64
CA GLU A 272 36.59 -7.81 -0.51
C GLU A 272 36.06 -8.48 0.77
N LYS A 273 34.77 -8.35 1.06
CA LYS A 273 34.13 -9.02 2.20
C LYS A 273 34.18 -10.54 2.05
N SER A 274 33.88 -11.06 0.85
CA SER A 274 33.96 -12.49 0.51
C SER A 274 35.40 -13.01 0.66
N ALA A 275 36.38 -12.26 0.18
CA ALA A 275 37.81 -12.62 0.29
C ALA A 275 38.24 -12.74 1.76
N ALA A 276 37.86 -11.77 2.61
CA ALA A 276 38.16 -11.81 4.05
C ALA A 276 37.56 -13.03 4.74
N LEU A 277 36.35 -13.45 4.35
CA LEU A 277 35.71 -14.66 4.88
C LEU A 277 36.40 -15.94 4.35
N ASN A 278 36.78 -15.98 3.07
CA ASN A 278 37.53 -17.09 2.48
C ASN A 278 38.89 -17.28 3.22
N LEU A 279 39.56 -16.18 3.58
CA LEU A 279 40.76 -16.25 4.42
C LEU A 279 40.46 -16.82 5.82
N ASN A 280 39.37 -16.42 6.45
CA ASN A 280 39.00 -16.92 7.78
C ASN A 280 38.76 -18.45 7.78
N ILE A 281 38.31 -19.03 6.67
CA ILE A 281 38.09 -20.46 6.55
C ILE A 281 39.29 -21.19 5.89
N GLY A 282 40.39 -20.46 5.63
CA GLY A 282 41.64 -21.06 5.03
C GLY A 282 41.57 -21.32 3.52
N ASN A 283 40.59 -20.73 2.83
CA ASN A 283 40.41 -20.88 1.38
C ASN A 283 41.17 -19.77 0.63
N ASN A 284 42.50 -19.82 0.64
CA ASN A 284 43.35 -18.77 0.10
C ASN A 284 43.19 -18.58 -1.43
N ASP A 285 42.92 -19.66 -2.18
CA ASP A 285 42.73 -19.56 -3.63
C ASP A 285 41.46 -18.79 -4.00
N ALA A 286 40.35 -19.04 -3.30
CA ALA A 286 39.11 -18.28 -3.48
C ALA A 286 39.30 -16.83 -3.04
N ALA A 287 39.95 -16.58 -1.90
CA ALA A 287 40.26 -15.24 -1.45
C ALA A 287 41.04 -14.42 -2.46
N ARG A 288 42.07 -15.06 -3.08
CA ARG A 288 42.85 -14.45 -4.16
C ARG A 288 41.97 -14.09 -5.35
N THR A 289 41.14 -15.03 -5.81
CA THR A 289 40.22 -14.81 -6.94
C THR A 289 39.25 -13.61 -6.67
N ASP A 290 38.73 -13.53 -5.48
CA ASP A 290 37.85 -12.42 -5.07
C ASP A 290 38.62 -11.09 -5.06
N LEU A 291 39.87 -11.06 -4.49
CA LEU A 291 40.70 -9.86 -4.47
C LEU A 291 41.12 -9.42 -5.89
N GLU A 292 41.44 -10.34 -6.78
CA GLU A 292 41.78 -10.04 -8.18
C GLU A 292 40.58 -9.45 -8.91
N SER A 293 39.35 -9.92 -8.61
CA SER A 293 38.11 -9.36 -9.13
C SER A 293 37.86 -7.95 -8.60
N ALA A 294 38.07 -7.73 -7.31
CA ALA A 294 37.97 -6.40 -6.68
C ALA A 294 39.01 -5.42 -7.26
N PHE A 295 40.27 -5.90 -7.47
CA PHE A 295 41.34 -5.10 -8.10
C PHE A 295 41.00 -4.68 -9.52
N ALA A 296 40.46 -5.57 -10.32
CA ALA A 296 40.02 -5.25 -11.69
C ALA A 296 38.95 -4.14 -11.69
N ILE A 297 38.01 -4.17 -10.74
CA ILE A 297 36.98 -3.09 -10.57
C ILE A 297 37.65 -1.77 -10.12
N ALA A 298 38.54 -1.81 -9.13
CA ALA A 298 39.27 -0.62 -8.67
C ALA A 298 40.06 0.03 -9.84
N THR A 299 40.67 -0.78 -10.68
CA THR A 299 41.37 -0.31 -11.88
C THR A 299 40.41 0.36 -12.87
N ALA A 300 39.25 -0.24 -13.12
CA ALA A 300 38.23 0.34 -14.01
C ALA A 300 37.64 1.65 -13.48
N LEU A 301 37.60 1.81 -12.17
CA LEU A 301 37.14 3.05 -11.51
C LEU A 301 38.26 4.09 -11.35
N ASN A 302 39.52 3.78 -11.66
CA ASN A 302 40.72 4.55 -11.38
C ASN A 302 40.87 4.91 -9.89
N ASP A 303 40.47 3.99 -8.98
CA ASP A 303 40.57 4.12 -7.55
C ASP A 303 41.96 3.63 -7.07
N GLU A 304 42.95 4.53 -7.08
CA GLU A 304 44.33 4.21 -6.73
C GLU A 304 44.50 3.71 -5.29
N ASP A 305 43.69 4.25 -4.35
CA ASP A 305 43.74 3.85 -2.94
C ASP A 305 43.29 2.40 -2.76
N SER A 306 42.17 2.03 -3.38
CA SER A 306 41.68 0.65 -3.36
C SER A 306 42.62 -0.29 -4.11
N MET A 307 43.18 0.10 -5.27
CA MET A 307 44.17 -0.69 -6.00
C MET A 307 45.39 -1.02 -5.13
N ASN A 308 45.99 -0.03 -4.48
CA ASN A 308 47.14 -0.22 -3.62
C ASN A 308 46.82 -1.13 -2.41
N ARG A 309 45.69 -0.90 -1.76
CA ARG A 309 45.25 -1.70 -0.61
C ARG A 309 45.04 -3.18 -1.00
N ILE A 310 44.29 -3.41 -2.08
CA ILE A 310 43.96 -4.76 -2.55
C ILE A 310 45.21 -5.47 -3.04
N GLN A 311 46.10 -4.78 -3.76
CA GLN A 311 47.38 -5.38 -4.22
C GLN A 311 48.24 -5.85 -3.06
N ASN A 312 48.30 -5.10 -1.96
CA ASN A 312 49.01 -5.51 -0.76
C ASN A 312 48.42 -6.80 -0.18
N LEU A 313 47.07 -6.89 -0.08
CA LEU A 313 46.40 -8.10 0.38
C LEU A 313 46.71 -9.32 -0.51
N ILE A 314 46.74 -9.13 -1.84
CA ILE A 314 47.13 -10.22 -2.78
C ILE A 314 48.59 -10.67 -2.57
N ASN A 315 49.51 -9.72 -2.32
CA ASN A 315 50.91 -10.02 -2.09
C ASN A 315 51.12 -10.79 -0.79
N ASP A 316 50.32 -10.49 0.25
CA ASP A 316 50.39 -11.18 1.56
C ASP A 316 49.90 -12.65 1.48
N LEU A 317 49.24 -13.04 0.40
CA LEU A 317 48.79 -14.40 0.14
C LEU A 317 49.84 -15.27 -0.59
N ASN A 318 50.98 -14.71 -0.97
CA ASN A 318 52.09 -15.40 -1.60
C ASN A 318 53.13 -15.83 -0.55
#